data_76440c32e68ba80bc7724e053b0fff81
#
_entry.id   76440c32e68ba80bc7724e053b0fff81
#
_cell.length_a   1.000
_cell.length_b   1.000
_cell.length_c   1.000
_cell.angle_alpha   90.00
_cell.angle_beta   90.00
_cell.angle_gamma   90.00
#
_symmetry.space_group_name_H-M   'P 1'
#
loop_
_entity.id
_entity.type
_entity.pdbx_description
1 polymer ?
#
loop_
_entity_poly.entity_id
_entity_poly.type
_entity_poly.pdbx_seq_one_letter_code
_entity_poly.pdbx_strand_id
1 'polypeptide(L)'
;AIQVGATVKFIDSQSESCEMDYDAMEAAITEKTKAVISVDLGGIVCDYDRIYKAVENKRDLFKPANDIQRAIGRVAVVADCAHALGASWHGKMAGEIADFSSFSFHAVKNLTTAEGGAATWKSIHGIDDEELYHQFQLYSLHGQSKDALAKTQLASWEYDVVGPWYKCNMTDIMG
;
A
#
# COMPACT_ATOMS: atom_id res chain seq x y z
N ALA A 1 -8.66 2.66 4.79
CA ALA A 1 -9.12 1.50 5.57
C ALA A 1 -10.65 1.53 5.74
N ILE A 2 -11.23 2.57 6.30
CA ILE A 2 -12.69 2.66 6.54
C ILE A 2 -13.49 2.53 5.24
N GLN A 3 -13.04 3.13 4.15
CA GLN A 3 -13.70 3.10 2.83
C GLN A 3 -13.82 1.69 2.24
N VAL A 4 -12.95 0.78 2.62
CA VAL A 4 -13.02 -0.65 2.23
C VAL A 4 -13.72 -1.51 3.30
N GLY A 5 -14.42 -0.89 4.25
CA GLY A 5 -15.15 -1.58 5.31
C GLY A 5 -14.30 -2.14 6.44
N ALA A 6 -13.02 -1.78 6.50
CA ALA A 6 -12.15 -2.25 7.58
C ALA A 6 -12.35 -1.42 8.87
N THR A 7 -12.29 -2.08 10.01
CA THR A 7 -12.19 -1.43 11.32
C THR A 7 -10.76 -1.02 11.59
N VAL A 8 -10.55 0.24 11.95
CA VAL A 8 -9.24 0.77 12.28
C VAL A 8 -8.99 0.69 13.78
N LYS A 9 -7.82 0.19 14.17
CA LYS A 9 -7.29 0.30 15.52
C LYS A 9 -6.02 1.13 15.48
N PHE A 10 -6.03 2.27 16.11
CA PHE A 10 -4.84 3.11 16.24
C PHE A 10 -3.89 2.54 17.30
N ILE A 11 -2.61 2.65 17.00
CA ILE A 11 -1.50 2.35 17.90
C ILE A 11 -0.79 3.65 18.16
N ASP A 12 -0.43 3.91 19.40
CA ASP A 12 0.28 5.13 19.79
C ASP A 12 1.72 5.12 19.27
N SER A 13 2.35 6.28 19.25
CA SER A 13 3.78 6.42 18.97
C SER A 13 4.60 6.09 20.23
N GLN A 14 5.88 5.83 20.03
CA GLN A 14 6.86 5.77 21.12
C GLN A 14 7.01 7.15 21.78
N SER A 15 7.42 7.18 23.05
CA SER A 15 7.47 8.42 23.84
C SER A 15 8.44 9.48 23.30
N GLU A 16 9.48 9.06 22.57
CA GLU A 16 10.53 9.96 22.07
C GLU A 16 10.75 9.84 20.55
N SER A 17 9.81 9.22 19.83
CA SER A 17 9.87 9.01 18.39
C SER A 17 8.49 9.15 17.75
N CYS A 18 8.47 9.53 16.48
CA CYS A 18 7.24 9.49 15.68
C CYS A 18 6.92 8.08 15.13
N GLU A 19 7.77 7.10 15.39
CA GLU A 19 7.51 5.71 15.02
C GLU A 19 6.44 5.11 15.93
N MET A 20 5.68 4.15 15.42
CA MET A 20 4.68 3.46 16.23
C MET A 20 5.32 2.69 17.40
N ASP A 21 4.59 2.51 18.47
CA ASP A 21 4.96 1.57 19.53
C ASP A 21 4.82 0.13 18.99
N TYR A 22 5.95 -0.50 18.68
CA TYR A 22 5.97 -1.84 18.07
C TYR A 22 5.47 -2.93 19.01
N ASP A 23 5.66 -2.79 20.32
CA ASP A 23 5.18 -3.78 21.30
C ASP A 23 3.67 -3.67 21.46
N ALA A 24 3.12 -2.46 21.51
CA ALA A 24 1.69 -2.20 21.48
C ALA A 24 1.05 -2.68 20.17
N MET A 25 1.73 -2.49 19.03
CA MET A 25 1.29 -2.99 17.73
C MET A 25 1.21 -4.51 17.72
N GLU A 26 2.25 -5.22 18.17
CA GLU A 26 2.24 -6.68 18.24
C GLU A 26 1.13 -7.19 19.16
N ALA A 27 0.95 -6.56 20.33
CA ALA A 27 -0.11 -6.92 21.28
C ALA A 27 -1.52 -6.70 20.70
N ALA A 28 -1.67 -5.76 19.78
CA ALA A 28 -2.95 -5.44 19.15
C ALA A 28 -3.36 -6.37 18.00
N ILE A 29 -2.45 -7.22 17.50
CA ILE A 29 -2.75 -8.18 16.42
C ILE A 29 -3.66 -9.27 16.94
N THR A 30 -4.77 -9.48 16.22
CA THR A 30 -5.77 -10.53 16.51
C THR A 30 -6.09 -11.32 15.24
N GLU A 31 -6.93 -12.35 15.33
CA GLU A 31 -7.40 -13.10 14.17
C GLU A 31 -8.17 -12.25 13.12
N LYS A 32 -8.67 -11.08 13.54
CA LYS A 32 -9.35 -10.12 12.64
C LYS A 32 -8.38 -9.20 11.91
N THR A 33 -7.14 -9.09 12.39
CA THR A 33 -6.15 -8.19 11.79
C THR A 33 -5.73 -8.68 10.41
N LYS A 34 -5.81 -7.82 9.39
CA LYS A 34 -5.45 -8.15 8.00
C LYS A 34 -4.22 -7.40 7.53
N ALA A 35 -4.00 -6.20 8.06
CA ALA A 35 -2.85 -5.38 7.73
C ALA A 35 -2.39 -4.55 8.92
N VAL A 36 -1.09 -4.28 8.97
CA VAL A 36 -0.46 -3.23 9.76
C VAL A 36 -0.08 -2.13 8.78
N ILE A 37 -0.41 -0.88 9.12
CA ILE A 37 -0.02 0.30 8.33
C ILE A 37 0.99 1.07 9.17
N SER A 38 2.24 1.14 8.71
CA SER A 38 3.30 1.99 9.27
C SER A 38 3.38 3.30 8.49
N VAL A 39 3.86 4.35 9.14
CA VAL A 39 4.07 5.66 8.50
C VAL A 39 5.54 6.03 8.65
N ASP A 40 6.24 6.18 7.53
CA ASP A 40 7.65 6.60 7.47
C ASP A 40 7.71 8.15 7.55
N LEU A 41 7.30 8.68 8.71
CA LEU A 41 7.07 10.10 8.93
C LEU A 41 8.37 10.91 8.87
N GLY A 42 8.36 12.01 8.11
CA GLY A 42 9.53 12.88 7.94
C GLY A 42 10.71 12.20 7.24
N GLY A 43 10.50 11.06 6.58
CA GLY A 43 11.53 10.26 5.93
C GLY A 43 12.31 9.36 6.91
N ILE A 44 11.87 9.28 8.15
CA ILE A 44 12.36 8.29 9.13
C ILE A 44 11.67 6.97 8.81
N VAL A 45 12.43 6.03 8.27
CA VAL A 45 11.93 4.70 7.93
C VAL A 45 11.74 3.90 9.21
N CYS A 46 10.54 3.35 9.40
CA CYS A 46 10.22 2.52 10.56
C CYS A 46 11.13 1.30 10.67
N ASP A 47 11.26 0.75 11.88
CA ASP A 47 11.98 -0.51 12.11
C ASP A 47 11.15 -1.70 11.56
N TYR A 48 11.34 -1.97 10.28
CA TYR A 48 10.63 -3.07 9.61
C TYR A 48 11.06 -4.45 10.10
N ASP A 49 12.24 -4.62 10.70
CA ASP A 49 12.61 -5.90 11.32
C ASP A 49 11.70 -6.19 12.51
N ARG A 50 11.41 -5.18 13.34
CA ARG A 50 10.45 -5.33 14.44
C ARG A 50 9.03 -5.56 13.93
N ILE A 51 8.59 -4.83 12.90
CA ILE A 51 7.26 -5.00 12.32
C ILE A 51 7.09 -6.42 11.77
N TYR A 52 8.03 -6.88 10.94
CA TYR A 52 7.96 -8.22 10.37
C TYR A 52 8.06 -9.31 11.43
N LYS A 53 8.92 -9.15 12.43
CA LYS A 53 8.99 -10.07 13.56
C LYS A 53 7.65 -10.19 14.30
N ALA A 54 6.99 -9.07 14.55
CA ALA A 54 5.70 -9.04 15.24
C ALA A 54 4.61 -9.76 14.42
N VAL A 55 4.49 -9.50 13.12
CA VAL A 55 3.49 -10.18 12.28
C VAL A 55 3.78 -11.67 12.12
N GLU A 56 5.06 -12.07 12.11
CA GLU A 56 5.46 -13.48 12.10
C GLU A 56 5.14 -14.17 13.43
N ASN A 57 5.40 -13.54 14.57
CA ASN A 57 5.05 -14.07 15.89
C ASN A 57 3.55 -14.34 16.04
N LYS A 58 2.72 -13.61 15.28
CA LYS A 58 1.26 -13.73 15.31
C LYS A 58 0.69 -14.47 14.09
N ARG A 59 1.53 -15.13 13.30
CA ARG A 59 1.11 -15.84 12.07
C ARG A 59 -0.02 -16.84 12.34
N ASP A 60 0.04 -17.59 13.43
CA ASP A 60 -0.96 -18.62 13.77
C ASP A 60 -2.36 -18.03 14.02
N LEU A 61 -2.46 -16.75 14.36
CA LEU A 61 -3.74 -16.06 14.51
C LEU A 61 -4.35 -15.65 13.18
N PHE A 62 -3.53 -15.58 12.12
CA PHE A 62 -3.96 -15.01 10.84
C PHE A 62 -4.94 -15.91 10.11
N LYS A 63 -6.08 -15.34 9.72
CA LYS A 63 -7.12 -16.02 8.93
C LYS A 63 -7.30 -15.29 7.61
N PRO A 64 -6.76 -15.81 6.49
CA PRO A 64 -6.88 -15.16 5.18
C PRO A 64 -8.33 -15.17 4.69
N ALA A 65 -8.75 -14.08 4.04
CA ALA A 65 -10.08 -13.91 3.47
C ALA A 65 -10.09 -13.96 1.92
N ASN A 66 -8.93 -13.85 1.27
CA ASN A 66 -8.78 -13.89 -0.18
C ASN A 66 -7.45 -14.52 -0.58
N ASP A 67 -7.21 -14.67 -1.89
CA ASP A 67 -6.02 -15.34 -2.43
C ASP A 67 -4.73 -14.59 -2.14
N ILE A 68 -4.72 -13.27 -2.24
CA ILE A 68 -3.56 -12.45 -1.92
C ILE A 68 -3.18 -12.63 -0.44
N GLN A 69 -4.14 -12.60 0.46
CA GLN A 69 -3.91 -12.83 1.88
C GLN A 69 -3.41 -14.25 2.17
N ARG A 70 -3.92 -15.27 1.43
CA ARG A 70 -3.42 -16.64 1.51
C ARG A 70 -1.99 -16.75 1.05
N ALA A 71 -1.66 -16.09 -0.05
CA ALA A 71 -0.31 -16.10 -0.62
C ALA A 71 0.72 -15.40 0.30
N ILE A 72 0.36 -14.29 0.92
CA ILE A 72 1.19 -13.61 1.93
C ILE A 72 1.34 -14.47 3.19
N GLY A 73 0.27 -15.17 3.60
CA GLY A 73 0.28 -16.14 4.70
C GLY A 73 0.42 -15.55 6.11
N ARG A 74 0.35 -14.24 6.27
CA ARG A 74 0.39 -13.48 7.52
C ARG A 74 -0.32 -12.13 7.38
N VAL A 75 -0.39 -11.36 8.46
CA VAL A 75 -0.81 -9.96 8.41
C VAL A 75 0.09 -9.20 7.43
N ALA A 76 -0.51 -8.52 6.47
CA ALA A 76 0.21 -7.73 5.48
C ALA A 76 0.83 -6.48 6.12
N VAL A 77 2.00 -6.08 5.64
CA VAL A 77 2.67 -4.85 6.04
C VAL A 77 2.51 -3.83 4.93
N VAL A 78 1.87 -2.71 5.25
CA VAL A 78 1.63 -1.59 4.31
C VAL A 78 2.39 -0.37 4.83
N ALA A 79 3.20 0.23 3.99
CA ALA A 79 3.95 1.43 4.33
C ALA A 79 3.29 2.67 3.74
N ASP A 80 3.00 3.64 4.58
CA ASP A 80 2.74 5.01 4.15
C ASP A 80 4.08 5.73 4.02
N CYS A 81 4.59 5.77 2.79
CA CYS A 81 5.85 6.42 2.42
C CYS A 81 5.64 7.85 1.90
N ALA A 82 4.53 8.51 2.29
CA ALA A 82 4.20 9.85 1.79
C ALA A 82 5.29 10.91 2.09
N HIS A 83 6.20 10.67 3.04
CA HIS A 83 7.34 11.51 3.37
C HIS A 83 8.70 10.84 3.09
N ALA A 84 8.71 9.65 2.51
CA ALA A 84 9.90 8.80 2.48
C ALA A 84 10.46 8.53 1.08
N LEU A 85 10.01 9.27 0.05
CA LEU A 85 10.61 9.12 -1.28
C LEU A 85 12.10 9.48 -1.22
N GLY A 86 12.96 8.51 -1.63
CA GLY A 86 14.42 8.64 -1.56
C GLY A 86 15.04 8.22 -0.21
N ALA A 87 14.23 7.96 0.81
CA ALA A 87 14.73 7.39 2.06
C ALA A 87 15.15 5.93 1.87
N SER A 88 16.08 5.47 2.68
CA SER A 88 16.55 4.08 2.64
C SER A 88 16.77 3.53 4.04
N TRP A 89 16.66 2.21 4.17
CA TRP A 89 16.86 1.47 5.40
C TRP A 89 17.54 0.14 5.10
N HIS A 90 18.67 -0.14 5.76
CA HIS A 90 19.51 -1.32 5.52
C HIS A 90 19.85 -1.55 4.03
N GLY A 91 20.09 -0.45 3.28
CA GLY A 91 20.44 -0.49 1.86
C GLY A 91 19.28 -0.73 0.89
N LYS A 92 18.04 -0.76 1.39
CA LYS A 92 16.82 -0.83 0.57
C LYS A 92 16.13 0.52 0.56
N MET A 93 15.59 0.90 -0.58
CA MET A 93 14.80 2.12 -0.70
C MET A 93 13.42 1.95 -0.06
N ALA A 94 12.89 3.02 0.52
CA ALA A 94 11.46 3.06 0.87
C ALA A 94 10.62 2.69 -0.38
N GLY A 95 9.61 1.87 -0.18
CA GLY A 95 8.85 1.27 -1.30
C GLY A 95 9.27 -0.15 -1.69
N GLU A 96 10.47 -0.60 -1.29
CA GLU A 96 10.94 -1.98 -1.48
C GLU A 96 10.81 -2.85 -0.22
N ILE A 97 10.51 -2.22 0.93
CA ILE A 97 10.67 -2.87 2.24
C ILE A 97 9.35 -3.52 2.69
N ALA A 98 8.23 -2.83 2.60
CA ALA A 98 6.92 -3.35 2.98
C ALA A 98 6.33 -4.27 1.88
N ASP A 99 5.25 -4.98 2.18
CA ASP A 99 4.54 -5.77 1.17
C ASP A 99 3.89 -4.86 0.12
N PHE A 100 3.32 -3.75 0.60
CA PHE A 100 2.77 -2.67 -0.23
C PHE A 100 3.24 -1.33 0.32
N SER A 101 3.48 -0.36 -0.55
CA SER A 101 3.85 0.99 -0.15
C SER A 101 3.11 2.03 -0.97
N SER A 102 2.83 3.18 -0.36
CA SER A 102 2.19 4.31 -1.03
C SER A 102 3.02 5.56 -0.87
N PHE A 103 3.16 6.34 -1.95
CA PHE A 103 3.85 7.63 -1.98
C PHE A 103 2.88 8.74 -2.31
N SER A 104 3.14 9.91 -1.79
CA SER A 104 2.41 11.14 -2.11
C SER A 104 3.32 12.10 -2.86
N PHE A 105 2.80 12.67 -3.94
CA PHE A 105 3.43 13.75 -4.71
C PHE A 105 2.64 15.06 -4.58
N HIS A 106 1.87 15.19 -3.49
CA HIS A 106 1.17 16.42 -3.14
C HIS A 106 2.14 17.61 -3.02
N ALA A 107 1.64 18.83 -3.19
CA ALA A 107 2.41 20.07 -3.26
C ALA A 107 3.43 20.30 -2.14
N VAL A 108 3.20 19.73 -0.94
CA VAL A 108 4.08 19.92 0.24
C VAL A 108 5.11 18.80 0.44
N LYS A 109 5.20 17.84 -0.49
CA LYS A 109 6.13 16.70 -0.38
C LYS A 109 7.51 17.06 -0.95
N ASN A 110 8.52 16.25 -0.61
CA ASN A 110 9.90 16.41 -1.09
C ASN A 110 10.05 16.24 -2.61
N LEU A 111 9.20 15.42 -3.23
CA LEU A 111 8.93 15.43 -4.67
C LEU A 111 7.46 15.77 -4.86
N THR A 112 7.16 16.71 -5.76
CA THR A 112 5.78 17.12 -6.02
C THR A 112 5.48 17.19 -7.50
N THR A 113 4.27 16.78 -7.85
CA THR A 113 3.62 17.01 -9.16
C THR A 113 2.34 17.84 -8.97
N ALA A 114 2.28 18.70 -7.94
CA ALA A 114 1.11 19.40 -7.40
C ALA A 114 0.11 18.45 -6.75
N GLU A 115 -0.39 17.48 -7.45
CA GLU A 115 -1.18 16.35 -6.99
C GLU A 115 -0.69 15.08 -7.67
N GLY A 116 -0.59 14.00 -6.93
CA GLY A 116 -0.17 12.71 -7.45
C GLY A 116 0.30 11.75 -6.37
N GLY A 117 0.69 10.57 -6.78
CA GLY A 117 1.22 9.53 -5.92
C GLY A 117 1.58 8.28 -6.71
N ALA A 118 2.21 7.35 -6.04
CA ALA A 118 2.54 6.05 -6.58
C ALA A 118 2.27 4.97 -5.53
N ALA A 119 2.01 3.77 -6.00
CA ALA A 119 1.98 2.57 -5.18
C ALA A 119 3.03 1.58 -5.69
N THR A 120 3.71 0.92 -4.77
CA THR A 120 4.64 -0.17 -5.07
C THR A 120 4.29 -1.39 -4.23
N TRP A 121 4.70 -2.56 -4.69
CA TRP A 121 4.52 -3.81 -3.95
C TRP A 121 5.67 -4.76 -4.24
N LYS A 122 5.85 -5.71 -3.34
CA LYS A 122 6.73 -6.87 -3.57
C LYS A 122 5.96 -7.93 -4.35
N SER A 123 6.61 -8.58 -5.29
CA SER A 123 6.03 -9.75 -5.95
C SER A 123 5.63 -10.80 -4.92
N ILE A 124 4.40 -11.27 -5.00
CA ILE A 124 3.79 -12.21 -4.07
C ILE A 124 3.76 -13.57 -4.76
N HIS A 125 4.40 -14.56 -4.13
CA HIS A 125 4.46 -15.90 -4.70
C HIS A 125 3.05 -16.47 -5.00
N GLY A 126 2.82 -16.86 -6.26
CA GLY A 126 1.53 -17.39 -6.71
C GLY A 126 0.48 -16.34 -7.09
N ILE A 127 0.84 -15.04 -7.04
CA ILE A 127 0.01 -13.94 -7.57
C ILE A 127 0.74 -13.34 -8.77
N ASP A 128 0.03 -13.12 -9.86
CA ASP A 128 0.57 -12.48 -11.06
C ASP A 128 0.66 -10.96 -10.84
N ASP A 129 1.85 -10.39 -11.00
CA ASP A 129 2.09 -8.96 -10.84
C ASP A 129 1.32 -8.13 -11.88
N GLU A 130 1.11 -8.63 -13.10
CA GLU A 130 0.31 -7.96 -14.13
C GLU A 130 -1.17 -7.91 -13.75
N GLU A 131 -1.70 -8.99 -13.17
CA GLU A 131 -3.07 -9.01 -12.67
C GLU A 131 -3.23 -8.02 -11.51
N LEU A 132 -2.25 -7.99 -10.57
CA LEU A 132 -2.27 -7.05 -9.46
C LEU A 132 -2.18 -5.60 -9.95
N TYR A 133 -1.31 -5.31 -10.93
CA TYR A 133 -1.23 -4.00 -11.58
C TYR A 133 -2.57 -3.60 -12.21
N HIS A 134 -3.20 -4.52 -12.93
CA HIS A 134 -4.52 -4.27 -13.52
C HIS A 134 -5.59 -3.96 -12.47
N GLN A 135 -5.58 -4.62 -11.31
CA GLN A 135 -6.48 -4.29 -10.20
C GLN A 135 -6.24 -2.87 -9.67
N PHE A 136 -4.97 -2.44 -9.51
CA PHE A 136 -4.66 -1.05 -9.13
C PHE A 136 -5.18 -0.05 -10.17
N GLN A 137 -5.04 -0.34 -11.45
CA GLN A 137 -5.60 0.50 -12.52
C GLN A 137 -7.13 0.61 -12.41
N LEU A 138 -7.83 -0.51 -12.24
CA LEU A 138 -9.29 -0.51 -12.06
C LEU A 138 -9.71 0.36 -10.87
N TYR A 139 -9.02 0.24 -9.73
CA TYR A 139 -9.35 1.02 -8.53
C TYR A 139 -9.06 2.51 -8.68
N SER A 140 -8.05 2.89 -9.46
CA SER A 140 -7.67 4.29 -9.69
C SER A 140 -8.40 4.96 -10.86
N LEU A 141 -8.99 4.18 -11.77
CA LEU A 141 -9.67 4.63 -12.98
C LEU A 141 -11.17 4.34 -12.98
N HIS A 142 -11.85 4.53 -11.86
CA HIS A 142 -13.29 4.33 -11.66
C HIS A 142 -13.86 3.01 -12.21
N GLY A 143 -13.07 1.94 -12.16
CA GLY A 143 -13.47 0.62 -12.64
C GLY A 143 -13.48 0.45 -14.16
N GLN A 144 -12.83 1.33 -14.88
CA GLN A 144 -12.76 1.27 -16.32
C GLN A 144 -11.88 0.11 -16.79
N SER A 145 -12.43 -0.77 -17.64
CA SER A 145 -11.75 -2.00 -18.11
C SER A 145 -10.58 -1.76 -19.07
N LYS A 146 -10.43 -0.56 -19.62
CA LYS A 146 -9.35 -0.18 -20.53
C LYS A 146 -8.68 1.11 -20.05
N ASP A 147 -7.36 1.12 -20.02
CA ASP A 147 -6.57 2.31 -19.78
C ASP A 147 -6.46 3.21 -21.04
N ALA A 148 -5.75 4.34 -20.91
CA ALA A 148 -5.57 5.29 -22.02
C ALA A 148 -4.80 4.66 -23.19
N LEU A 149 -3.81 3.80 -22.89
CA LEU A 149 -2.98 3.16 -23.92
C LEU A 149 -3.79 2.14 -24.74
N ALA A 150 -4.62 1.32 -24.08
CA ALA A 150 -5.50 0.38 -24.76
C ALA A 150 -6.53 1.07 -25.66
N LYS A 151 -6.90 2.31 -25.38
CA LYS A 151 -7.83 3.14 -26.18
C LYS A 151 -7.21 3.76 -27.42
N THR A 152 -5.90 3.73 -27.58
CA THR A 152 -5.22 4.30 -28.79
C THR A 152 -5.40 3.44 -30.03
N GLN A 153 -5.85 2.21 -29.89
CA GLN A 153 -6.16 1.34 -31.03
C GLN A 153 -7.43 1.79 -31.76
N LEU A 154 -7.47 1.61 -33.05
CA LEU A 154 -8.62 2.02 -33.90
C LEU A 154 -9.91 1.33 -33.41
N ALA A 155 -10.98 2.11 -33.20
CA ALA A 155 -12.28 1.64 -32.71
C ALA A 155 -12.29 1.10 -31.26
N SER A 156 -11.27 1.37 -30.43
CA SER A 156 -11.18 0.86 -29.05
C SER A 156 -11.68 1.84 -27.97
N TRP A 157 -12.51 2.82 -28.34
CA TRP A 157 -13.07 3.82 -27.41
C TRP A 157 -14.09 3.23 -26.44
N GLU A 158 -14.72 2.13 -26.78
CA GLU A 158 -15.65 1.43 -25.89
C GLU A 158 -14.91 0.75 -24.73
N TYR A 159 -15.42 0.92 -23.52
CA TYR A 159 -14.95 0.26 -22.31
C TYR A 159 -16.12 -0.04 -21.37
N ASP A 160 -15.94 -1.03 -20.51
CA ASP A 160 -16.89 -1.35 -19.46
C ASP A 160 -16.47 -0.69 -18.15
N VAL A 161 -17.45 -0.37 -17.30
CA VAL A 161 -17.25 0.01 -15.90
C VAL A 161 -17.61 -1.20 -15.05
N VAL A 162 -16.57 -1.89 -14.54
CA VAL A 162 -16.74 -3.17 -13.83
C VAL A 162 -16.94 -3.01 -12.33
N GLY A 163 -16.81 -1.78 -11.80
CA GLY A 163 -17.05 -1.50 -10.39
C GLY A 163 -17.03 -0.01 -10.05
N PRO A 164 -17.64 0.39 -8.92
CA PRO A 164 -17.78 1.79 -8.51
C PRO A 164 -16.57 2.26 -7.69
N TRP A 165 -15.39 2.26 -8.29
CA TRP A 165 -14.15 2.66 -7.61
C TRP A 165 -13.77 4.12 -7.87
N TYR A 166 -12.58 4.52 -7.41
CA TYR A 166 -12.15 5.92 -7.39
C TYR A 166 -11.66 6.40 -8.77
N LYS A 167 -11.68 7.71 -8.97
CA LYS A 167 -10.98 8.40 -10.05
C LYS A 167 -9.82 9.17 -9.43
N CYS A 168 -8.63 8.59 -9.42
CA CYS A 168 -7.44 9.15 -8.78
C CYS A 168 -6.16 8.96 -9.60
N ASN A 169 -6.28 8.91 -10.93
CA ASN A 169 -5.13 8.89 -11.82
C ASN A 169 -4.44 10.26 -11.89
N MET A 170 -3.12 10.25 -12.05
CA MET A 170 -2.37 11.44 -12.45
C MET A 170 -2.68 11.80 -13.89
N THR A 171 -2.62 13.08 -14.22
CA THR A 171 -2.69 13.55 -15.60
C THR A 171 -1.29 13.58 -16.23
N ASP A 172 -1.21 13.52 -17.57
CA ASP A 172 0.07 13.56 -18.28
C ASP A 172 0.88 14.85 -18.03
N ILE A 173 0.21 15.94 -17.61
CA ILE A 173 0.88 17.20 -17.22
C ILE A 173 1.56 17.07 -15.85
N MET A 174 1.09 16.16 -15.00
CA MET A 174 1.61 15.95 -13.64
C MET A 174 2.60 14.77 -13.54
N GLY A 175 2.64 13.94 -14.58
CA GLY A 175 3.46 12.70 -14.66
C GLY A 175 4.82 12.89 -15.38
#